data_de95186a7818fc2ebf52b07b99c582ff
#
_entry.id   de95186a7818fc2ebf52b07b99c582ff
#
_cell.length_a   1.000
_cell.length_b   1.000
_cell.length_c   1.000
_cell.angle_alpha   90.00
_cell.angle_beta   90.00
_cell.angle_gamma   90.00
#
_symmetry.space_group_name_H-M   'P 1'
#
loop_
_entity.id
_entity.type
_entity.pdbx_description
1 polymer ?
#
loop_
_entity_poly.entity_id
_entity_poly.type
_entity_poly.pdbx_seq_one_letter_code
_entity_poly.pdbx_strand_id
1 'polypeptide(L)'
;MPWIQLKLNTTGANAEDLSDALMEAGAVSITFQDTHDTPVFEPLPGETRLWDDTDVIGLFDAETDMNDVVAILENHPLLGAGFAHKIEQLEDKDWEREWMDNFHPMRFGERLWICPSWRDVPDENAVNVMLDPGLAFGTGTHPTTSLCLQWLDSLDLTGKTVIDFGCGSGILAIAALKLGAAKAIGIDIDPQAIQASRDNAERNGVSDRLELYLPKDQPEEMKADVVVANILAGPLRELAPLISVLPVSGGLLGLSGILASQAESVCEAYADSFALDPVVEKEEWCRITGRKN
;
A
#
# COMPACT_ATOMS: atom_id res chain seq x y z
N MET A 1 12.04 -6.71 25.44
CA MET A 1 12.78 -5.81 26.37
C MET A 1 12.31 -4.39 26.06
N PRO A 2 12.12 -3.52 27.05
CA PRO A 2 11.77 -2.14 26.78
C PRO A 2 12.91 -1.46 26.00
N TRP A 3 12.57 -0.47 25.18
CA TRP A 3 13.51 0.32 24.41
C TRP A 3 13.38 1.79 24.77
N ILE A 4 14.39 2.59 24.47
CA ILE A 4 14.34 4.05 24.64
C ILE A 4 14.50 4.69 23.26
N GLN A 5 13.62 5.63 22.93
CA GLN A 5 13.74 6.47 21.74
C GLN A 5 14.25 7.85 22.13
N LEU A 6 15.24 8.34 21.38
CA LEU A 6 15.67 9.73 21.39
C LEU A 6 15.29 10.37 20.05
N LYS A 7 14.44 11.38 20.10
CA LYS A 7 13.92 12.08 18.94
C LYS A 7 14.55 13.46 18.84
N LEU A 8 15.11 13.76 17.67
CA LEU A 8 15.72 15.04 17.30
C LEU A 8 15.00 15.59 16.08
N ASN A 9 14.57 16.85 16.14
CA ASN A 9 14.03 17.54 14.98
C ASN A 9 15.14 18.27 14.23
N THR A 10 15.14 18.17 12.89
CA THR A 10 16.12 18.80 12.02
C THR A 10 15.58 19.02 10.62
N THR A 11 16.40 19.60 9.75
CA THR A 11 16.11 19.69 8.30
C THR A 11 16.55 18.42 7.58
N GLY A 12 15.88 18.08 6.47
CA GLY A 12 16.27 16.93 5.64
C GLY A 12 17.76 16.94 5.22
N ALA A 13 18.35 18.14 5.04
CA ALA A 13 19.75 18.28 4.69
C ALA A 13 20.73 17.84 5.81
N ASN A 14 20.32 17.93 7.07
CA ASN A 14 21.12 17.58 8.25
C ASN A 14 20.76 16.21 8.83
N ALA A 15 19.75 15.56 8.30
CA ALA A 15 19.19 14.34 8.88
C ALA A 15 20.19 13.17 8.86
N GLU A 16 20.97 13.02 7.77
CA GLU A 16 21.99 11.98 7.68
C GLU A 16 23.13 12.19 8.67
N ASP A 17 23.62 13.42 8.81
CA ASP A 17 24.69 13.74 9.78
C ASP A 17 24.22 13.46 11.23
N LEU A 18 22.95 13.75 11.57
CA LEU A 18 22.40 13.44 12.88
C LEU A 18 22.12 11.95 13.08
N SER A 19 21.77 11.24 12.02
CA SER A 19 21.68 9.78 12.02
C SER A 19 23.01 9.15 12.41
N ASP A 20 24.10 9.58 11.77
CA ASP A 20 25.45 9.09 12.07
C ASP A 20 25.85 9.41 13.52
N ALA A 21 25.56 10.63 13.98
CA ALA A 21 25.84 11.03 15.36
C ALA A 21 25.07 10.17 16.40
N LEU A 22 23.82 9.83 16.15
CA LEU A 22 23.03 8.95 17.00
C LEU A 22 23.58 7.52 17.00
N MET A 23 23.99 7.01 15.83
CA MET A 23 24.63 5.68 15.73
C MET A 23 25.96 5.64 16.49
N GLU A 24 26.80 6.68 16.38
CA GLU A 24 28.04 6.82 17.13
C GLU A 24 27.79 6.92 18.66
N ALA A 25 26.67 7.53 19.06
CA ALA A 25 26.25 7.61 20.45
C ALA A 25 25.63 6.31 20.99
N GLY A 26 25.52 5.25 20.14
CA GLY A 26 25.09 3.92 20.55
C GLY A 26 23.65 3.55 20.18
N ALA A 27 23.01 4.28 19.28
CA ALA A 27 21.72 3.86 18.75
C ALA A 27 21.85 2.54 17.97
N VAL A 28 20.90 1.63 18.17
CA VAL A 28 20.85 0.33 17.46
C VAL A 28 20.09 0.40 16.14
N SER A 29 19.27 1.43 15.97
CA SER A 29 18.49 1.69 14.76
C SER A 29 18.14 3.16 14.67
N ILE A 30 18.01 3.67 13.44
CA ILE A 30 17.56 5.04 13.17
C ILE A 30 16.30 4.97 12.29
N THR A 31 15.36 5.86 12.62
CA THR A 31 14.15 6.09 11.82
C THR A 31 14.05 7.57 11.47
N PHE A 32 13.75 7.87 10.21
CA PHE A 32 13.37 9.22 9.78
C PHE A 32 11.86 9.32 9.72
N GLN A 33 11.30 10.38 10.30
CA GLN A 33 9.87 10.62 10.31
C GLN A 33 9.60 12.08 9.94
N ASP A 34 8.52 12.32 9.18
CA ASP A 34 8.04 13.68 8.97
C ASP A 34 7.50 14.27 10.29
N THR A 35 7.84 15.53 10.54
CA THR A 35 7.34 16.25 11.72
C THR A 35 5.89 16.69 11.56
N HIS A 36 5.42 16.89 10.32
CA HIS A 36 4.15 17.53 9.98
C HIS A 36 3.18 16.64 9.17
N ASP A 37 3.50 15.35 9.00
CA ASP A 37 2.71 14.42 8.15
C ASP A 37 2.57 14.91 6.70
N THR A 38 3.67 15.47 6.15
CA THR A 38 3.74 15.96 4.77
C THR A 38 4.07 14.80 3.84
N PRO A 39 3.17 14.37 2.95
CA PRO A 39 3.42 13.19 2.14
C PRO A 39 4.57 13.41 1.16
N VAL A 40 5.52 12.47 1.10
CA VAL A 40 6.53 12.38 0.04
C VAL A 40 6.03 11.39 -1.00
N PHE A 41 5.66 11.91 -2.16
CA PHE A 41 5.12 11.11 -3.25
C PHE A 41 6.23 10.75 -4.24
N GLU A 42 6.31 9.47 -4.58
CA GLU A 42 7.13 8.89 -5.64
C GLU A 42 8.52 9.57 -5.83
N PRO A 43 9.51 9.29 -4.97
CA PRO A 43 10.88 9.74 -5.23
C PRO A 43 11.38 9.10 -6.53
N LEU A 44 12.22 9.82 -7.28
CA LEU A 44 12.86 9.27 -8.46
C LEU A 44 13.72 8.05 -8.08
N PRO A 45 13.87 7.04 -8.97
CA PRO A 45 14.71 5.89 -8.69
C PRO A 45 16.14 6.30 -8.26
N GLY A 46 16.50 5.92 -7.02
CA GLY A 46 17.79 6.28 -6.42
C GLY A 46 17.83 7.61 -5.68
N GLU A 47 16.71 8.34 -5.60
CA GLU A 47 16.58 9.55 -4.79
C GLU A 47 16.04 9.18 -3.40
N THR A 48 16.79 9.50 -2.33
CA THR A 48 16.27 9.46 -0.97
C THR A 48 15.78 10.85 -0.62
N ARG A 49 14.46 11.05 -0.70
CA ARG A 49 13.86 12.34 -0.37
C ARG A 49 13.44 12.34 1.10
N LEU A 50 14.06 13.21 1.87
CA LEU A 50 13.66 13.49 3.24
C LEU A 50 12.80 14.77 3.26
N TRP A 51 12.01 14.91 4.30
CA TRP A 51 11.16 16.09 4.51
C TRP A 51 12.00 17.30 4.90
N ASP A 52 11.50 18.51 4.62
CA ASP A 52 12.16 19.76 5.02
C ASP A 52 12.29 19.86 6.55
N ASP A 53 11.24 19.39 7.28
CA ASP A 53 11.22 19.17 8.71
C ASP A 53 11.21 17.67 8.99
N THR A 54 12.34 17.15 9.42
CA THR A 54 12.53 15.71 9.66
C THR A 54 12.85 15.44 11.12
N ASP A 55 12.14 14.50 11.71
CA ASP A 55 12.49 13.93 13.00
C ASP A 55 13.42 12.71 12.79
N VAL A 56 14.60 12.80 13.35
CA VAL A 56 15.56 11.69 13.41
C VAL A 56 15.43 11.01 14.76
N ILE A 57 15.04 9.73 14.73
CA ILE A 57 14.71 8.95 15.92
C ILE A 57 15.74 7.84 16.08
N GLY A 58 16.56 7.92 17.13
CA GLY A 58 17.47 6.86 17.53
C GLY A 58 16.82 5.92 18.52
N LEU A 59 16.95 4.60 18.30
CA LEU A 59 16.51 3.56 19.22
C LEU A 59 17.70 3.06 20.04
N PHE A 60 17.55 3.02 21.36
CA PHE A 60 18.57 2.61 22.31
C PHE A 60 18.05 1.47 23.20
N ASP A 61 18.99 0.65 23.71
CA ASP A 61 18.65 -0.35 24.71
C ASP A 61 18.12 0.32 26.00
N ALA A 62 17.22 -0.37 26.68
CA ALA A 62 16.61 0.15 27.92
C ALA A 62 17.62 0.44 29.05
N GLU A 63 18.77 -0.21 29.01
CA GLU A 63 19.84 -0.03 30.02
C GLU A 63 20.80 1.11 29.68
N THR A 64 20.62 1.76 28.52
CA THR A 64 21.48 2.88 28.08
C THR A 64 21.27 4.10 28.97
N ASP A 65 22.35 4.67 29.49
CA ASP A 65 22.29 5.96 30.20
C ASP A 65 22.12 7.11 29.21
N MET A 66 20.90 7.61 29.09
CA MET A 66 20.57 8.68 28.14
C MET A 66 21.26 10.02 28.48
N ASN A 67 21.75 10.22 29.71
CA ASN A 67 22.52 11.42 30.04
C ASN A 67 23.89 11.37 29.35
N ASP A 68 24.51 10.20 29.27
CA ASP A 68 25.76 10.01 28.53
C ASP A 68 25.58 10.23 27.05
N VAL A 69 24.49 9.71 26.48
CA VAL A 69 24.11 9.90 25.05
C VAL A 69 23.91 11.38 24.75
N VAL A 70 23.16 12.11 25.59
CA VAL A 70 22.93 13.55 25.42
C VAL A 70 24.26 14.32 25.54
N ALA A 71 25.13 13.98 26.49
CA ALA A 71 26.42 14.61 26.64
C ALA A 71 27.35 14.40 25.43
N ILE A 72 27.30 13.25 24.79
CA ILE A 72 28.02 12.97 23.53
C ILE A 72 27.47 13.88 22.41
N LEU A 73 26.15 13.93 22.26
CA LEU A 73 25.49 14.69 21.21
C LEU A 73 25.64 16.22 21.38
N GLU A 74 25.77 16.73 22.58
CA GLU A 74 26.04 18.15 22.84
C GLU A 74 27.36 18.65 22.21
N ASN A 75 28.31 17.76 21.94
CA ASN A 75 29.55 18.08 21.27
C ASN A 75 29.43 18.07 19.73
N HIS A 76 28.27 17.65 19.17
CA HIS A 76 28.08 17.62 17.75
C HIS A 76 27.86 19.02 17.15
N PRO A 77 28.51 19.36 16.00
CA PRO A 77 28.47 20.73 15.44
C PRO A 77 27.06 21.26 15.12
N LEU A 78 26.11 20.37 14.82
CA LEU A 78 24.74 20.74 14.49
C LEU A 78 23.82 20.90 15.68
N LEU A 79 24.23 20.48 16.88
CA LEU A 79 23.40 20.47 18.10
C LEU A 79 23.82 21.54 19.12
N GLY A 80 24.87 21.27 19.86
CA GLY A 80 25.34 22.17 20.93
C GLY A 80 24.65 21.96 22.28
N ALA A 81 25.15 22.62 23.32
CA ALA A 81 24.67 22.49 24.69
C ALA A 81 23.19 22.85 24.83
N GLY A 82 22.40 21.95 25.40
CA GLY A 82 20.97 22.17 25.65
C GLY A 82 20.09 22.08 24.42
N PHE A 83 20.52 21.35 23.38
CA PHE A 83 19.70 21.10 22.17
C PHE A 83 18.33 20.50 22.51
N ALA A 84 17.31 20.85 21.70
CA ALA A 84 15.98 20.34 21.89
C ALA A 84 15.90 18.86 21.51
N HIS A 85 15.45 18.02 22.42
CA HIS A 85 15.26 16.59 22.19
C HIS A 85 14.10 16.06 23.02
N LYS A 86 13.59 14.89 22.62
CA LYS A 86 12.55 14.16 23.35
C LYS A 86 13.03 12.73 23.59
N ILE A 87 13.00 12.30 24.85
CA ILE A 87 13.28 10.93 25.24
C ILE A 87 11.97 10.26 25.62
N GLU A 88 11.67 9.12 25.01
CA GLU A 88 10.47 8.33 25.26
C GLU A 88 10.86 6.89 25.52
N GLN A 89 10.29 6.30 26.56
CA GLN A 89 10.44 4.88 26.83
C GLN A 89 9.36 4.12 26.04
N LEU A 90 9.80 3.18 25.21
CA LEU A 90 8.89 2.25 24.53
C LEU A 90 8.68 1.03 25.41
N GLU A 91 7.44 0.85 25.83
CA GLU A 91 7.04 -0.40 26.46
C GLU A 91 7.14 -1.55 25.44
N ASP A 92 7.55 -2.71 25.91
CA ASP A 92 7.56 -3.94 25.13
C ASP A 92 6.11 -4.41 24.99
N LYS A 93 5.43 -3.87 23.99
CA LYS A 93 4.05 -4.24 23.66
C LYS A 93 4.06 -5.34 22.62
N ASP A 94 3.12 -6.24 22.74
CA ASP A 94 2.80 -7.22 21.70
C ASP A 94 2.12 -6.47 20.54
N TRP A 95 2.95 -5.84 19.68
CA TRP A 95 2.50 -5.05 18.55
C TRP A 95 1.63 -5.84 17.58
N GLU A 96 1.83 -7.15 17.51
CA GLU A 96 0.99 -8.03 16.68
C GLU A 96 -0.45 -8.09 17.20
N ARG A 97 -0.66 -8.02 18.50
CA ARG A 97 -2.00 -8.01 19.09
C ARG A 97 -2.67 -6.65 19.02
N GLU A 98 -1.94 -5.57 19.24
CA GLU A 98 -2.54 -4.23 19.29
C GLU A 98 -3.16 -3.81 17.95
N TRP A 99 -2.52 -4.12 16.82
CA TRP A 99 -3.13 -3.85 15.52
C TRP A 99 -4.25 -4.85 15.17
N MET A 100 -4.17 -6.11 15.62
CA MET A 100 -5.25 -7.09 15.46
C MET A 100 -6.53 -6.65 16.15
N ASP A 101 -6.43 -6.03 17.32
CA ASP A 101 -7.59 -5.52 18.07
C ASP A 101 -8.26 -4.35 17.34
N ASN A 102 -7.52 -3.56 16.60
CA ASN A 102 -8.01 -2.42 15.83
C ASN A 102 -8.50 -2.77 14.42
N PHE A 103 -8.21 -3.99 13.91
CA PHE A 103 -8.64 -4.40 12.59
C PHE A 103 -10.01 -5.09 12.67
N HIS A 104 -11.02 -4.43 12.11
CA HIS A 104 -12.41 -4.88 12.12
C HIS A 104 -12.91 -5.20 10.71
N PRO A 105 -13.97 -6.02 10.57
CA PRO A 105 -14.63 -6.18 9.29
C PRO A 105 -15.06 -4.85 8.69
N MET A 106 -14.74 -4.63 7.42
CA MET A 106 -15.03 -3.39 6.69
C MET A 106 -15.93 -3.66 5.50
N ARG A 107 -16.95 -2.82 5.32
CA ARG A 107 -17.89 -2.91 4.19
C ARG A 107 -17.45 -2.01 3.04
N PHE A 108 -17.49 -2.56 1.82
CA PHE A 108 -17.21 -1.84 0.59
C PHE A 108 -18.38 -1.98 -0.38
N GLY A 109 -19.05 -0.88 -0.69
CA GLY A 109 -20.25 -0.90 -1.52
C GLY A 109 -21.47 -1.49 -0.78
N GLU A 110 -22.27 -2.32 -1.49
CA GLU A 110 -23.53 -2.84 -0.96
C GLU A 110 -23.41 -4.28 -0.44
N ARG A 111 -22.58 -5.11 -1.06
CA ARG A 111 -22.52 -6.56 -0.86
C ARG A 111 -21.22 -7.05 -0.25
N LEU A 112 -20.10 -6.32 -0.47
CA LEU A 112 -18.75 -6.79 -0.20
C LEU A 112 -18.28 -6.40 1.21
N TRP A 113 -17.69 -7.37 1.92
CA TRP A 113 -16.99 -7.18 3.18
C TRP A 113 -15.58 -7.76 3.10
N ILE A 114 -14.64 -7.06 3.70
CA ILE A 114 -13.30 -7.57 3.99
C ILE A 114 -13.22 -7.85 5.48
N CYS A 115 -12.96 -9.10 5.85
CA CYS A 115 -13.03 -9.58 7.21
C CYS A 115 -11.69 -10.24 7.61
N PRO A 116 -11.09 -9.88 8.73
CA PRO A 116 -9.95 -10.62 9.27
C PRO A 116 -10.38 -12.01 9.77
N SER A 117 -9.49 -13.00 9.67
CA SER A 117 -9.82 -14.40 9.99
C SER A 117 -10.16 -14.65 11.47
N TRP A 118 -9.74 -13.74 12.36
CA TRP A 118 -9.99 -13.82 13.81
C TRP A 118 -11.26 -13.08 14.28
N ARG A 119 -12.07 -12.57 13.37
CA ARG A 119 -13.35 -11.91 13.66
C ARG A 119 -14.48 -12.64 12.97
N ASP A 120 -15.64 -12.63 13.60
CA ASP A 120 -16.88 -13.13 12.99
C ASP A 120 -17.30 -12.22 11.85
N VAL A 121 -17.84 -12.80 10.78
CA VAL A 121 -18.39 -12.04 9.66
C VAL A 121 -19.67 -11.33 10.09
N PRO A 122 -19.83 -10.02 9.79
CA PRO A 122 -21.02 -9.27 10.22
C PRO A 122 -22.32 -9.70 9.55
N ASP A 123 -22.24 -10.23 8.34
CA ASP A 123 -23.39 -10.71 7.56
C ASP A 123 -22.97 -11.94 6.73
N GLU A 124 -23.46 -13.11 7.13
CA GLU A 124 -23.18 -14.38 6.43
C GLU A 124 -23.78 -14.44 5.01
N ASN A 125 -24.79 -13.63 4.70
CA ASN A 125 -25.41 -13.57 3.39
C ASN A 125 -24.69 -12.60 2.44
N ALA A 126 -23.80 -11.78 2.95
CA ALA A 126 -22.97 -10.89 2.14
C ALA A 126 -21.79 -11.61 1.47
N VAL A 127 -21.12 -10.92 0.57
CA VAL A 127 -19.88 -11.39 -0.04
C VAL A 127 -18.73 -11.09 0.92
N ASN A 128 -18.26 -12.10 1.64
CA ASN A 128 -17.19 -11.97 2.61
C ASN A 128 -15.85 -12.46 2.01
N VAL A 129 -14.84 -11.60 2.05
CA VAL A 129 -13.45 -11.91 1.71
C VAL A 129 -12.66 -11.94 3.01
N MET A 130 -12.10 -13.10 3.33
CA MET A 130 -11.24 -13.28 4.49
C MET A 130 -9.82 -12.83 4.15
N LEU A 131 -9.36 -11.76 4.79
CA LEU A 131 -8.04 -11.19 4.55
C LEU A 131 -7.40 -10.75 5.85
N ASP A 132 -6.24 -11.32 6.13
CA ASP A 132 -5.41 -10.89 7.25
C ASP A 132 -4.35 -9.91 6.73
N PRO A 133 -4.16 -8.77 7.39
CA PRO A 133 -3.02 -7.91 7.10
C PRO A 133 -1.70 -8.69 7.22
N GLY A 134 -0.85 -8.54 6.23
CA GLY A 134 0.43 -9.23 6.13
C GLY A 134 1.50 -8.32 5.52
N LEU A 135 2.61 -8.92 5.07
CA LEU A 135 3.73 -8.19 4.47
C LEU A 135 3.41 -7.66 3.06
N ALA A 136 2.41 -8.22 2.38
CA ALA A 136 2.00 -7.76 1.06
C ALA A 136 1.04 -6.56 1.17
N PHE A 137 1.18 -5.60 0.23
CA PHE A 137 0.30 -4.45 0.12
C PHE A 137 -1.16 -4.86 -0.18
N GLY A 138 -2.13 -4.09 0.33
CA GLY A 138 -3.54 -4.30 0.07
C GLY A 138 -4.29 -4.95 1.23
N THR A 139 -4.37 -4.26 2.37
CA THR A 139 -5.18 -4.68 3.54
C THR A 139 -6.65 -4.24 3.47
N GLY A 140 -7.02 -3.46 2.45
CA GLY A 140 -8.35 -2.86 2.30
C GLY A 140 -8.50 -1.50 3.00
N THR A 141 -7.66 -1.14 3.95
CA THR A 141 -7.79 0.11 4.71
C THR A 141 -7.41 1.35 3.89
N HIS A 142 -6.53 1.21 2.91
CA HIS A 142 -6.09 2.34 2.10
C HIS A 142 -7.21 2.88 1.20
N PRO A 143 -7.37 4.21 1.04
CA PRO A 143 -8.40 4.81 0.20
C PRO A 143 -8.45 4.26 -1.22
N THR A 144 -7.29 4.00 -1.85
CA THR A 144 -7.20 3.47 -3.22
C THR A 144 -7.78 2.06 -3.35
N THR A 145 -7.49 1.18 -2.40
CA THR A 145 -8.06 -0.17 -2.34
C THR A 145 -9.57 -0.11 -2.12
N SER A 146 -10.01 0.78 -1.22
CA SER A 146 -11.43 1.04 -0.98
C SER A 146 -12.17 1.47 -2.25
N LEU A 147 -11.60 2.40 -3.03
CA LEU A 147 -12.17 2.88 -4.30
C LEU A 147 -12.30 1.75 -5.32
N CYS A 148 -11.30 0.86 -5.43
CA CYS A 148 -11.34 -0.29 -6.32
C CYS A 148 -12.38 -1.33 -5.89
N LEU A 149 -12.44 -1.68 -4.59
CA LEU A 149 -13.39 -2.64 -4.06
C LEU A 149 -14.84 -2.18 -4.24
N GLN A 150 -15.13 -0.90 -3.97
CA GLN A 150 -16.46 -0.31 -4.20
C GLN A 150 -16.85 -0.34 -5.68
N TRP A 151 -15.89 -0.10 -6.57
CA TRP A 151 -16.13 -0.20 -8.00
C TRP A 151 -16.43 -1.64 -8.44
N LEU A 152 -15.61 -2.61 -8.02
CA LEU A 152 -15.86 -4.02 -8.31
C LEU A 152 -17.21 -4.49 -7.77
N ASP A 153 -17.60 -4.06 -6.56
CA ASP A 153 -18.92 -4.37 -5.98
C ASP A 153 -20.09 -3.81 -6.81
N SER A 154 -19.89 -2.67 -7.47
CA SER A 154 -20.90 -2.06 -8.32
C SER A 154 -21.11 -2.75 -9.67
N LEU A 155 -20.19 -3.64 -10.07
CA LEU A 155 -20.24 -4.34 -11.36
C LEU A 155 -21.00 -5.67 -11.28
N ASP A 156 -21.60 -6.06 -12.41
CA ASP A 156 -22.00 -7.46 -12.62
C ASP A 156 -20.79 -8.23 -13.17
N LEU A 157 -20.14 -8.97 -12.30
CA LEU A 157 -18.96 -9.79 -12.60
C LEU A 157 -19.33 -11.24 -12.96
N THR A 158 -20.60 -11.58 -12.98
CA THR A 158 -21.05 -12.96 -13.26
C THR A 158 -20.49 -13.49 -14.56
N GLY A 159 -19.72 -14.56 -14.48
CA GLY A 159 -19.10 -15.22 -15.63
C GLY A 159 -17.95 -14.45 -16.30
N LYS A 160 -17.51 -13.34 -15.73
CA LYS A 160 -16.46 -12.47 -16.27
C LYS A 160 -15.06 -12.99 -15.93
N THR A 161 -14.09 -12.61 -16.77
CA THR A 161 -12.66 -12.71 -16.47
C THR A 161 -12.16 -11.36 -16.00
N VAL A 162 -11.40 -11.36 -14.90
CA VAL A 162 -10.81 -10.16 -14.30
C VAL A 162 -9.29 -10.28 -14.27
N ILE A 163 -8.56 -9.23 -14.65
CA ILE A 163 -7.12 -9.12 -14.43
C ILE A 163 -6.88 -8.10 -13.31
N ASP A 164 -6.09 -8.49 -12.32
CA ASP A 164 -5.57 -7.64 -11.25
C ASP A 164 -4.08 -7.42 -11.50
N PHE A 165 -3.75 -6.23 -12.00
CA PHE A 165 -2.40 -5.87 -12.40
C PHE A 165 -1.69 -5.13 -11.26
N GLY A 166 -0.66 -5.74 -10.67
CA GLY A 166 -0.09 -5.35 -9.38
C GLY A 166 -0.96 -5.89 -8.24
N CYS A 167 -1.16 -7.22 -8.20
CA CYS A 167 -2.20 -7.81 -7.35
C CYS A 167 -1.89 -7.77 -5.84
N GLY A 168 -0.63 -7.61 -5.43
CA GLY A 168 -0.23 -7.54 -4.03
C GLY A 168 -0.75 -8.72 -3.21
N SER A 169 -1.61 -8.46 -2.24
CA SER A 169 -2.28 -9.49 -1.42
C SER A 169 -3.32 -10.34 -2.18
N GLY A 170 -3.65 -9.96 -3.42
CA GLY A 170 -4.72 -10.56 -4.22
C GLY A 170 -6.13 -10.08 -3.86
N ILE A 171 -6.26 -9.08 -3.02
CA ILE A 171 -7.55 -8.62 -2.47
C ILE A 171 -8.57 -8.30 -3.57
N LEU A 172 -8.16 -7.61 -4.66
CA LEU A 172 -9.07 -7.22 -5.74
C LEU A 172 -9.47 -8.41 -6.60
N ALA A 173 -8.51 -9.27 -6.95
CA ALA A 173 -8.77 -10.51 -7.68
C ALA A 173 -9.71 -11.45 -6.92
N ILE A 174 -9.45 -11.65 -5.61
CA ILE A 174 -10.26 -12.50 -4.73
C ILE A 174 -11.66 -11.91 -4.56
N ALA A 175 -11.76 -10.58 -4.35
CA ALA A 175 -13.04 -9.90 -4.28
C ALA A 175 -13.85 -10.08 -5.57
N ALA A 176 -13.23 -9.94 -6.73
CA ALA A 176 -13.88 -10.15 -8.02
C ALA A 176 -14.43 -11.59 -8.16
N LEU A 177 -13.64 -12.60 -7.75
CA LEU A 177 -14.07 -14.00 -7.76
C LEU A 177 -15.25 -14.26 -6.84
N LYS A 178 -15.22 -13.70 -5.63
CA LYS A 178 -16.31 -13.80 -4.66
C LYS A 178 -17.58 -13.06 -5.11
N LEU A 179 -17.43 -11.98 -5.89
CA LEU A 179 -18.53 -11.22 -6.50
C LEU A 179 -19.11 -11.90 -7.76
N GLY A 180 -18.58 -13.06 -8.18
CA GLY A 180 -19.16 -13.86 -9.26
C GLY A 180 -18.31 -13.99 -10.51
N ALA A 181 -17.10 -13.42 -10.55
CA ALA A 181 -16.19 -13.64 -11.68
C ALA A 181 -15.88 -15.14 -11.86
N ALA A 182 -15.88 -15.58 -13.11
CA ALA A 182 -15.57 -16.98 -13.44
C ALA A 182 -14.08 -17.27 -13.24
N LYS A 183 -13.23 -16.27 -13.53
CA LYS A 183 -11.77 -16.38 -13.48
C LYS A 183 -11.16 -15.05 -13.10
N ALA A 184 -10.08 -15.10 -12.33
CA ALA A 184 -9.20 -13.95 -12.12
C ALA A 184 -7.75 -14.30 -12.45
N ILE A 185 -7.00 -13.30 -12.89
CA ILE A 185 -5.56 -13.39 -13.17
C ILE A 185 -4.88 -12.28 -12.40
N GLY A 186 -4.00 -12.64 -11.47
CA GLY A 186 -3.17 -11.69 -10.74
C GLY A 186 -1.75 -11.66 -11.31
N ILE A 187 -1.21 -10.47 -11.48
CA ILE A 187 0.15 -10.25 -11.96
C ILE A 187 0.84 -9.35 -10.95
N ASP A 188 2.04 -9.73 -10.51
CA ASP A 188 2.87 -8.88 -9.65
C ASP A 188 4.35 -9.11 -9.93
N ILE A 189 5.17 -8.07 -9.71
CA ILE A 189 6.63 -8.15 -9.86
C ILE A 189 7.28 -8.82 -8.65
N ASP A 190 6.61 -8.79 -7.49
CA ASP A 190 7.12 -9.33 -6.23
C ASP A 190 6.68 -10.79 -6.04
N PRO A 191 7.62 -11.74 -5.95
CA PRO A 191 7.28 -13.13 -5.63
C PRO A 191 6.58 -13.31 -4.29
N GLN A 192 6.79 -12.41 -3.31
CA GLN A 192 6.10 -12.45 -2.02
C GLN A 192 4.62 -12.08 -2.18
N ALA A 193 4.30 -11.11 -3.04
CA ALA A 193 2.93 -10.76 -3.39
C ALA A 193 2.19 -11.94 -4.04
N ILE A 194 2.85 -12.64 -4.97
CA ILE A 194 2.29 -13.86 -5.60
C ILE A 194 2.01 -14.95 -4.57
N GLN A 195 2.91 -15.15 -3.59
CA GLN A 195 2.69 -16.13 -2.53
C GLN A 195 1.54 -15.71 -1.61
N ALA A 196 1.50 -14.45 -1.18
CA ALA A 196 0.43 -13.91 -0.35
C ALA A 196 -0.94 -14.03 -1.04
N SER A 197 -1.02 -13.69 -2.34
CA SER A 197 -2.23 -13.87 -3.15
C SER A 197 -2.70 -15.32 -3.19
N ARG A 198 -1.78 -16.27 -3.30
CA ARG A 198 -2.10 -17.71 -3.31
C ARG A 198 -2.68 -18.16 -1.99
N ASP A 199 -2.03 -17.80 -0.88
CA ASP A 199 -2.46 -18.18 0.47
C ASP A 199 -3.83 -17.56 0.80
N ASN A 200 -4.07 -16.32 0.39
CA ASN A 200 -5.34 -15.64 0.55
C ASN A 200 -6.44 -16.27 -0.34
N ALA A 201 -6.12 -16.68 -1.57
CA ALA A 201 -7.06 -17.36 -2.44
C ALA A 201 -7.49 -18.72 -1.88
N GLU A 202 -6.56 -19.47 -1.29
CA GLU A 202 -6.83 -20.73 -0.60
C GLU A 202 -7.77 -20.52 0.59
N ARG A 203 -7.47 -19.52 1.44
CA ARG A 203 -8.31 -19.15 2.59
C ARG A 203 -9.74 -18.79 2.19
N ASN A 204 -9.92 -18.20 1.01
CA ASN A 204 -11.22 -17.83 0.47
C ASN A 204 -11.90 -18.89 -0.39
N GLY A 205 -11.26 -20.05 -0.62
CA GLY A 205 -11.80 -21.15 -1.40
C GLY A 205 -11.97 -20.80 -2.89
N VAL A 206 -11.06 -19.98 -3.46
CA VAL A 206 -11.12 -19.52 -4.86
C VAL A 206 -9.85 -19.82 -5.65
N SER A 207 -8.92 -20.61 -5.12
CA SER A 207 -7.64 -20.93 -5.75
C SER A 207 -7.77 -21.62 -7.11
N ASP A 208 -8.83 -22.37 -7.33
CA ASP A 208 -9.14 -23.07 -8.59
C ASP A 208 -9.50 -22.11 -9.73
N ARG A 209 -9.83 -20.86 -9.41
CA ARG A 209 -10.24 -19.83 -10.36
C ARG A 209 -9.27 -18.63 -10.43
N LEU A 210 -8.19 -18.64 -9.64
CA LEU A 210 -7.14 -17.61 -9.62
C LEU A 210 -5.86 -18.13 -10.25
N GLU A 211 -5.43 -17.50 -11.33
CA GLU A 211 -4.10 -17.71 -11.90
C GLU A 211 -3.18 -16.57 -11.50
N LEU A 212 -1.93 -16.88 -11.14
CA LEU A 212 -0.96 -15.91 -10.61
C LEU A 212 0.35 -15.99 -11.40
N TYR A 213 0.85 -14.86 -11.86
CA TYR A 213 2.04 -14.78 -12.69
C TYR A 213 2.99 -13.68 -12.25
N LEU A 214 4.28 -13.96 -12.30
CA LEU A 214 5.29 -12.93 -12.45
C LEU A 214 5.28 -12.43 -13.91
N PRO A 215 5.66 -11.17 -14.21
CA PRO A 215 5.63 -10.63 -15.57
C PRO A 215 6.37 -11.47 -16.61
N LYS A 216 7.47 -12.12 -16.22
CA LYS A 216 8.26 -13.02 -17.10
C LYS A 216 7.57 -14.34 -17.44
N ASP A 217 6.58 -14.76 -16.65
CA ASP A 217 5.93 -16.06 -16.75
C ASP A 217 4.48 -15.94 -17.27
N GLN A 218 4.00 -14.70 -17.49
CA GLN A 218 2.65 -14.45 -17.96
C GLN A 218 2.47 -14.90 -19.41
N PRO A 219 1.28 -15.41 -19.81
CA PRO A 219 0.98 -15.71 -21.20
C PRO A 219 1.09 -14.48 -22.11
N GLU A 220 1.53 -14.68 -23.35
CA GLU A 220 1.68 -13.59 -24.34
C GLU A 220 0.34 -12.92 -24.68
N GLU A 221 -0.73 -13.72 -24.74
CA GLU A 221 -2.08 -13.25 -25.05
C GLU A 221 -2.99 -13.41 -23.83
N MET A 222 -3.18 -12.33 -23.09
CA MET A 222 -4.16 -12.26 -22.02
C MET A 222 -5.22 -11.23 -22.35
N LYS A 223 -6.48 -11.60 -22.15
CA LYS A 223 -7.64 -10.72 -22.30
C LYS A 223 -8.61 -10.92 -21.15
N ALA A 224 -9.23 -9.82 -20.73
CA ALA A 224 -10.24 -9.85 -19.69
C ALA A 224 -11.40 -8.90 -19.99
N ASP A 225 -12.55 -9.19 -19.39
CA ASP A 225 -13.72 -8.30 -19.41
C ASP A 225 -13.48 -7.07 -18.54
N VAL A 226 -12.72 -7.23 -17.45
CA VAL A 226 -12.39 -6.18 -16.50
C VAL A 226 -10.90 -6.26 -16.16
N VAL A 227 -10.22 -5.12 -16.21
CA VAL A 227 -8.83 -4.97 -15.75
C VAL A 227 -8.81 -3.94 -14.64
N VAL A 228 -8.23 -4.28 -13.51
CA VAL A 228 -8.00 -3.37 -12.40
C VAL A 228 -6.50 -3.28 -12.12
N ALA A 229 -6.01 -2.08 -11.83
CA ALA A 229 -4.63 -1.85 -11.41
C ALA A 229 -4.61 -0.80 -10.30
N ASN A 230 -4.16 -1.20 -9.12
CA ASN A 230 -3.99 -0.32 -7.97
C ASN A 230 -2.50 -0.18 -7.65
N ILE A 231 -1.79 0.53 -8.52
CA ILE A 231 -0.35 0.78 -8.43
C ILE A 231 -0.06 2.28 -8.60
N LEU A 232 1.18 2.69 -8.38
CA LEU A 232 1.57 4.09 -8.44
C LEU A 232 1.36 4.72 -9.84
N ALA A 233 1.14 6.03 -9.89
CA ALA A 233 0.85 6.78 -11.11
C ALA A 233 1.98 6.73 -12.16
N GLY A 234 3.25 6.74 -11.72
CA GLY A 234 4.41 6.61 -12.61
C GLY A 234 4.34 5.32 -13.44
N PRO A 235 4.35 4.14 -12.80
CA PRO A 235 4.17 2.85 -13.47
C PRO A 235 2.88 2.76 -14.31
N LEU A 236 1.76 3.33 -13.87
CA LEU A 236 0.52 3.32 -14.66
C LEU A 236 0.70 4.04 -16.00
N ARG A 237 1.42 5.17 -16.03
CA ARG A 237 1.72 5.89 -17.28
C ARG A 237 2.68 5.12 -18.18
N GLU A 238 3.75 4.60 -17.61
CA GLU A 238 4.79 3.87 -18.35
C GLU A 238 4.25 2.58 -18.97
N LEU A 239 3.41 1.86 -18.23
CA LEU A 239 2.83 0.59 -18.64
C LEU A 239 1.48 0.74 -19.36
N ALA A 240 1.04 1.98 -19.65
CA ALA A 240 -0.23 2.22 -20.34
C ALA A 240 -0.35 1.45 -21.68
N PRO A 241 0.68 1.35 -22.55
CA PRO A 241 0.60 0.56 -23.77
C PRO A 241 0.35 -0.93 -23.51
N LEU A 242 0.89 -1.48 -22.42
CA LEU A 242 0.71 -2.89 -22.03
C LEU A 242 -0.63 -3.11 -21.36
N ILE A 243 -1.03 -2.26 -20.43
CA ILE A 243 -2.29 -2.41 -19.70
C ILE A 243 -3.48 -2.18 -20.65
N SER A 244 -3.36 -1.21 -21.56
CA SER A 244 -4.43 -0.85 -22.48
C SER A 244 -4.83 -1.98 -23.46
N VAL A 245 -3.98 -2.95 -23.70
CA VAL A 245 -4.33 -4.07 -24.59
C VAL A 245 -4.98 -5.24 -23.85
N LEU A 246 -4.95 -5.28 -22.52
CA LEU A 246 -5.52 -6.37 -21.72
C LEU A 246 -7.06 -6.46 -21.76
N PRO A 247 -7.83 -5.34 -21.69
CA PRO A 247 -9.28 -5.44 -21.83
C PRO A 247 -9.70 -5.85 -23.23
N VAL A 248 -10.75 -6.67 -23.33
CA VAL A 248 -11.44 -6.92 -24.59
C VAL A 248 -12.12 -5.64 -25.10
N SER A 249 -12.50 -5.57 -26.40
CA SER A 249 -13.29 -4.44 -26.89
C SER A 249 -14.58 -4.31 -26.08
N GLY A 250 -14.89 -3.09 -25.60
CA GLY A 250 -15.99 -2.82 -24.68
C GLY A 250 -15.74 -3.28 -23.23
N GLY A 251 -14.58 -3.88 -22.94
CA GLY A 251 -14.17 -4.24 -21.58
C GLY A 251 -13.90 -3.03 -20.70
N LEU A 252 -13.83 -3.23 -19.39
CA LEU A 252 -13.69 -2.17 -18.41
C LEU A 252 -12.27 -2.10 -17.88
N LEU A 253 -11.83 -0.86 -17.58
CA LEU A 253 -10.57 -0.56 -16.92
C LEU A 253 -10.85 0.23 -15.64
N GLY A 254 -10.17 -0.12 -14.55
CA GLY A 254 -10.16 0.64 -13.30
C GLY A 254 -8.73 0.82 -12.81
N LEU A 255 -8.31 2.07 -12.64
CA LEU A 255 -6.98 2.46 -12.19
C LEU A 255 -7.08 3.22 -10.87
N SER A 256 -6.21 2.90 -9.91
CA SER A 256 -6.07 3.61 -8.64
C SER A 256 -4.63 3.50 -8.14
N GLY A 257 -4.34 3.99 -6.93
CA GLY A 257 -2.97 4.22 -6.47
C GLY A 257 -2.44 5.57 -6.95
N ILE A 258 -3.37 6.49 -7.29
CA ILE A 258 -3.13 7.76 -7.96
C ILE A 258 -3.59 8.87 -7.02
N LEU A 259 -2.74 9.88 -6.81
CA LEU A 259 -3.15 11.10 -6.14
C LEU A 259 -4.04 11.94 -7.07
N ALA A 260 -4.96 12.70 -6.49
CA ALA A 260 -5.82 13.61 -7.26
C ALA A 260 -4.99 14.56 -8.16
N SER A 261 -3.84 15.03 -7.67
CA SER A 261 -2.91 15.88 -8.44
C SER A 261 -2.25 15.18 -9.65
N GLN A 262 -2.24 13.87 -9.70
CA GLN A 262 -1.65 13.05 -10.77
C GLN A 262 -2.69 12.56 -11.78
N ALA A 263 -3.99 12.72 -11.47
CA ALA A 263 -5.08 12.11 -12.23
C ALA A 263 -5.06 12.52 -13.72
N GLU A 264 -4.84 13.80 -14.02
CA GLU A 264 -4.82 14.31 -15.39
C GLU A 264 -3.79 13.59 -16.25
N SER A 265 -2.55 13.47 -15.76
CA SER A 265 -1.46 12.83 -16.50
C SER A 265 -1.67 11.33 -16.74
N VAL A 266 -2.39 10.65 -15.81
CA VAL A 266 -2.77 9.25 -16.02
C VAL A 266 -3.92 9.15 -17.00
N CYS A 267 -4.95 10.02 -16.92
CA CYS A 267 -6.05 10.07 -17.90
C CYS A 267 -5.51 10.26 -19.33
N GLU A 268 -4.56 11.17 -19.54
CA GLU A 268 -3.95 11.42 -20.85
C GLU A 268 -3.31 10.14 -21.44
N ALA A 269 -2.63 9.34 -20.61
CA ALA A 269 -1.98 8.12 -21.07
C ALA A 269 -2.94 7.03 -21.56
N TYR A 270 -4.21 7.08 -21.15
CA TYR A 270 -5.23 6.09 -21.51
C TYR A 270 -6.33 6.61 -22.44
N ALA A 271 -6.42 7.94 -22.67
CA ALA A 271 -7.50 8.59 -23.41
C ALA A 271 -7.71 8.06 -24.84
N ASP A 272 -6.64 7.74 -25.55
CA ASP A 272 -6.73 7.20 -26.93
C ASP A 272 -7.38 5.81 -27.00
N SER A 273 -7.28 5.05 -25.92
CA SER A 273 -7.70 3.66 -25.87
C SER A 273 -9.03 3.44 -25.15
N PHE A 274 -9.48 4.40 -24.35
CA PHE A 274 -10.65 4.27 -23.49
C PHE A 274 -11.54 5.52 -23.52
N ALA A 275 -12.85 5.29 -23.50
CA ALA A 275 -13.81 6.29 -23.08
C ALA A 275 -13.78 6.34 -21.54
N LEU A 276 -13.09 7.34 -21.00
CA LEU A 276 -12.89 7.48 -19.53
C LEU A 276 -14.14 8.11 -18.89
N ASP A 277 -14.48 7.61 -17.71
CA ASP A 277 -15.51 8.15 -16.85
C ASP A 277 -14.95 9.34 -16.02
N PRO A 278 -15.80 10.14 -15.35
CA PRO A 278 -15.34 11.12 -14.38
C PRO A 278 -14.51 10.49 -13.27
N VAL A 279 -13.43 11.16 -12.89
CA VAL A 279 -12.55 10.74 -11.81
C VAL A 279 -13.33 10.74 -10.50
N VAL A 280 -13.16 9.67 -9.71
CA VAL A 280 -13.76 9.55 -8.38
C VAL A 280 -12.65 9.70 -7.33
N GLU A 281 -12.84 10.63 -6.41
CA GLU A 281 -11.88 10.97 -5.37
C GLU A 281 -12.35 10.48 -4.00
N LYS A 282 -11.39 10.09 -3.18
CA LYS A 282 -11.56 9.81 -1.76
C LYS A 282 -10.30 10.29 -1.03
N GLU A 283 -10.48 11.27 -0.14
CA GLU A 283 -9.35 11.97 0.49
C GLU A 283 -8.48 12.61 -0.62
N GLU A 284 -7.17 12.38 -0.61
CA GLU A 284 -6.23 12.86 -1.63
C GLU A 284 -6.02 11.88 -2.80
N TRP A 285 -6.68 10.72 -2.76
CA TRP A 285 -6.52 9.64 -3.74
C TRP A 285 -7.68 9.55 -4.71
N CYS A 286 -7.44 9.01 -5.89
CA CYS A 286 -8.48 8.87 -6.88
C CYS A 286 -8.51 7.50 -7.57
N ARG A 287 -9.66 7.24 -8.21
CA ARG A 287 -9.88 6.15 -9.14
C ARG A 287 -10.31 6.70 -10.48
N ILE A 288 -9.68 6.20 -11.54
CA ILE A 288 -10.02 6.45 -12.94
C ILE A 288 -10.64 5.17 -13.49
N THR A 289 -11.80 5.26 -14.12
CA THR A 289 -12.43 4.13 -14.80
C THR A 289 -12.72 4.48 -16.25
N GLY A 290 -12.93 3.46 -17.08
CA GLY A 290 -13.29 3.66 -18.46
C GLY A 290 -13.63 2.37 -19.20
N ARG A 291 -14.16 2.54 -20.39
CA ARG A 291 -14.52 1.45 -21.29
C ARG A 291 -13.60 1.44 -22.49
N LYS A 292 -13.08 0.28 -22.85
CA LYS A 292 -12.24 0.07 -24.03
C LYS A 292 -13.02 0.39 -25.31
N ASN A 293 -12.43 1.24 -26.16
CA ASN A 293 -12.97 1.63 -27.48
C ASN A 293 -13.09 0.44 -28.43
#